data_002139425fa84a8dbb3cc8ca2a36cfdc
#
_entry.id   002139425fa84a8dbb3cc8ca2a36cfdc
#
_cell.length_a   1.000
_cell.length_b   1.000
_cell.length_c   1.000
_cell.angle_alpha   90.00
_cell.angle_beta   90.00
_cell.angle_gamma   90.00
#
_symmetry.space_group_name_H-M   'P 1'
#
loop_
_entity.id
_entity.type
_entity.pdbx_description
1 polymer ?
#
loop_
_entity_poly.entity_id
_entity_poly.type
_entity_poly.pdbx_seq_one_letter_code
_entity_poly.pdbx_strand_id
1 'polypeptide(L)'
;CAGRGAAVVATHIRLGPRIPDPEPVYGDMATEVRAFLRSRAEDALAAGIPRCRIMVDDGLDLGKTEAQSLELLRTSDQLVALGFPAFLSASNKRFLGDLVGGEVGDRHHATLAAHALGITLGCRVLRSHDVRGSRRVAVAIGALLEARADAEANA
;
A
#
# COMPACT_ATOMS: atom_id res chain seq x y z
N CYS A 1 20.81 5.66 5.09
CA CYS A 1 20.45 4.70 4.02
C CYS A 1 21.30 4.91 2.76
N ALA A 2 21.43 6.14 2.25
CA ALA A 2 22.14 6.42 0.98
C ALA A 2 23.56 5.81 0.92
N GLY A 3 24.42 6.06 1.90
CA GLY A 3 25.80 5.52 1.95
C GLY A 3 25.92 4.01 2.27
N ARG A 4 24.81 3.31 2.51
CA ARG A 4 24.80 1.87 2.88
C ARG A 4 24.12 0.99 1.85
N GLY A 5 23.66 1.53 0.72
CA GLY A 5 22.96 0.78 -0.31
C GLY A 5 21.61 0.18 0.10
N ALA A 6 21.00 0.63 1.20
CA ALA A 6 19.70 0.16 1.66
C ALA A 6 18.56 0.75 0.84
N ALA A 7 17.48 -0.03 0.64
CA ALA A 7 16.20 0.48 0.17
C ALA A 7 15.43 1.12 1.34
N VAL A 8 14.52 2.04 1.01
CA VAL A 8 13.67 2.73 1.99
C VAL A 8 12.20 2.62 1.59
N VAL A 9 11.32 2.59 2.59
CA VAL A 9 9.88 2.74 2.40
C VAL A 9 9.46 4.04 3.07
N ALA A 10 8.98 5.00 2.28
CA ALA A 10 8.33 6.19 2.79
C ALA A 10 6.89 5.84 3.13
N THR A 11 6.56 5.81 4.41
CA THR A 11 5.22 5.47 4.90
C THR A 11 4.53 6.70 5.46
N HIS A 12 3.29 6.94 5.06
CA HIS A 12 2.50 8.05 5.59
C HIS A 12 1.99 7.77 7.00
N ILE A 13 2.24 8.71 7.90
CA ILE A 13 1.62 8.83 9.21
C ILE A 13 1.41 10.32 9.52
N ARG A 14 0.19 10.73 9.94
CA ARG A 14 -0.16 12.16 10.06
C ARG A 14 0.62 12.90 11.15
N LEU A 15 0.61 12.38 12.36
CA LEU A 15 1.20 13.06 13.53
C LEU A 15 2.63 12.59 13.87
N GLY A 16 3.07 11.45 13.34
CA GLY A 16 4.34 10.84 13.65
C GLY A 16 4.24 9.52 14.42
N PRO A 17 5.35 8.76 14.53
CA PRO A 17 5.34 7.46 15.17
C PRO A 17 4.96 7.54 16.65
N ARG A 18 4.06 6.63 17.10
CA ARG A 18 3.62 6.50 18.50
C ARG A 18 2.84 7.70 19.07
N ILE A 19 2.42 8.64 18.23
CA ILE A 19 1.50 9.72 18.63
C ILE A 19 0.09 9.24 18.34
N PRO A 20 -0.80 9.11 19.35
CA PRO A 20 -2.20 8.77 19.12
C PRO A 20 -2.89 9.83 18.26
N ASP A 21 -3.70 9.37 17.32
CA ASP A 21 -4.52 10.21 16.45
C ASP A 21 -5.96 9.65 16.47
N PRO A 22 -6.72 9.91 17.54
CA PRO A 22 -8.05 9.32 17.74
C PRO A 22 -9.09 9.82 16.75
N GLU A 23 -8.92 11.05 16.25
CA GLU A 23 -9.82 11.70 15.31
C GLU A 23 -9.04 12.27 14.13
N PRO A 24 -8.52 11.42 13.24
CA PRO A 24 -7.72 11.88 12.11
C PRO A 24 -8.60 12.63 11.11
N VAL A 25 -8.32 13.92 10.95
CA VAL A 25 -9.05 14.82 10.03
C VAL A 25 -8.14 15.12 8.82
N TYR A 26 -8.71 14.99 7.63
CA TYR A 26 -8.11 15.35 6.34
C TYR A 26 -9.13 16.20 5.55
N GLY A 27 -8.67 17.12 4.72
CA GLY A 27 -9.52 17.82 3.76
C GLY A 27 -9.80 16.91 2.54
N ASP A 28 -8.79 16.65 1.74
CA ASP A 28 -8.75 15.60 0.71
C ASP A 28 -7.62 14.62 1.06
N MET A 29 -7.99 13.53 1.69
CA MET A 29 -7.02 12.60 2.24
C MET A 29 -6.12 11.98 1.17
N ALA A 30 -6.69 11.56 0.05
CA ALA A 30 -5.91 10.95 -1.02
C ALA A 30 -4.86 11.93 -1.54
N THR A 31 -5.23 13.17 -1.82
CA THR A 31 -4.33 14.23 -2.27
C THR A 31 -3.26 14.55 -1.22
N GLU A 32 -3.64 14.71 0.04
CA GLU A 32 -2.70 15.05 1.13
C GLU A 32 -1.65 13.93 1.33
N VAL A 33 -2.11 12.67 1.38
CA VAL A 33 -1.22 11.51 1.54
C VAL A 33 -0.25 11.40 0.35
N ARG A 34 -0.73 11.58 -0.89
CA ARG A 34 0.12 11.53 -2.10
C ARG A 34 1.13 12.67 -2.14
N ALA A 35 0.73 13.88 -1.75
CA ALA A 35 1.65 15.02 -1.67
C ALA A 35 2.75 14.79 -0.63
N PHE A 36 2.38 14.28 0.56
CA PHE A 36 3.36 13.90 1.60
C PHE A 36 4.34 12.85 1.09
N LEU A 37 3.85 11.75 0.50
CA LEU A 37 4.70 10.66 0.02
C LEU A 37 5.62 11.10 -1.12
N ARG A 38 5.13 11.93 -2.03
CA ARG A 38 5.96 12.55 -3.08
C ARG A 38 7.11 13.35 -2.47
N SER A 39 6.81 14.25 -1.53
CA SER A 39 7.84 15.05 -0.85
C SER A 39 8.88 14.16 -0.15
N ARG A 40 8.46 13.09 0.55
CA ARG A 40 9.39 12.17 1.22
C ARG A 40 10.25 11.38 0.24
N ALA A 41 9.68 10.99 -0.91
CA ALA A 41 10.44 10.31 -1.96
C ALA A 41 11.45 11.25 -2.63
N GLU A 42 11.09 12.53 -2.83
CA GLU A 42 11.99 13.56 -3.35
C GLU A 42 13.15 13.85 -2.38
N ASP A 43 12.88 13.93 -1.07
CA ASP A 43 13.92 14.05 -0.05
C ASP A 43 14.90 12.87 -0.09
N ALA A 44 14.38 11.65 -0.28
CA ALA A 44 15.20 10.45 -0.38
C ALA A 44 16.08 10.47 -1.63
N LEU A 45 15.55 10.94 -2.78
CA LEU A 45 16.32 11.17 -4.02
C LEU A 45 17.42 12.21 -3.80
N ALA A 46 17.09 13.34 -3.19
CA ALA A 46 18.04 14.42 -2.89
C ALA A 46 19.15 13.95 -1.94
N ALA A 47 18.84 13.03 -1.02
CA ALA A 47 19.82 12.37 -0.15
C ALA A 47 20.68 11.30 -0.87
N GLY A 48 20.53 11.11 -2.19
CA GLY A 48 21.31 10.19 -2.99
C GLY A 48 20.83 8.73 -2.97
N ILE A 49 19.58 8.45 -2.56
CA ILE A 49 19.00 7.10 -2.68
C ILE A 49 18.48 6.93 -4.11
N PRO A 50 18.92 5.89 -4.85
CA PRO A 50 18.41 5.65 -6.20
C PRO A 50 16.89 5.40 -6.22
N ARG A 51 16.19 5.90 -7.23
CA ARG A 51 14.73 5.74 -7.38
C ARG A 51 14.25 4.30 -7.22
N CYS A 52 14.96 3.31 -7.78
CA CYS A 52 14.64 1.90 -7.68
C CYS A 52 14.73 1.32 -6.26
N ARG A 53 15.28 2.07 -5.30
CA ARG A 53 15.38 1.70 -3.88
C ARG A 53 14.45 2.53 -2.97
N ILE A 54 13.56 3.30 -3.54
CA ILE A 54 12.55 4.08 -2.81
C ILE A 54 11.20 3.48 -3.11
N MET A 55 10.47 3.12 -2.07
CA MET A 55 9.08 2.63 -2.13
C MET A 55 8.18 3.59 -1.36
N VAL A 56 6.89 3.63 -1.71
CA VAL A 56 5.89 4.47 -1.06
C VAL A 56 4.76 3.61 -0.49
N ASP A 57 4.26 3.96 0.71
CA ASP A 57 3.23 3.24 1.45
C ASP A 57 2.23 4.24 2.05
N ASP A 58 0.96 4.06 1.75
CA ASP A 58 -0.13 4.91 2.26
C ASP A 58 -0.30 4.86 3.79
N GLY A 59 0.29 3.87 4.45
CA GLY A 59 0.22 3.73 5.90
C GLY A 59 -1.21 3.43 6.39
N LEU A 60 -1.88 2.44 5.78
CA LEU A 60 -3.20 1.98 6.22
C LEU A 60 -3.20 1.68 7.73
N ASP A 61 -4.27 2.05 8.45
CA ASP A 61 -4.40 1.96 9.92
C ASP A 61 -3.43 2.85 10.74
N LEU A 62 -2.50 3.55 10.12
CA LEU A 62 -1.56 4.41 10.83
C LEU A 62 -2.15 5.82 10.98
N GLY A 63 -2.89 6.06 12.09
CA GLY A 63 -3.61 7.31 12.32
C GLY A 63 -4.67 7.55 11.23
N LYS A 64 -5.47 6.54 10.95
CA LYS A 64 -6.56 6.55 9.97
C LYS A 64 -7.75 5.75 10.48
N THR A 65 -8.95 6.19 10.14
CA THR A 65 -10.17 5.42 10.37
C THR A 65 -10.27 4.25 9.39
N GLU A 66 -11.25 3.35 9.62
CA GLU A 66 -11.59 2.28 8.68
C GLU A 66 -11.91 2.83 7.29
N ALA A 67 -12.85 3.80 7.21
CA ALA A 67 -13.26 4.41 5.95
C ALA A 67 -12.09 5.06 5.20
N GLN A 68 -11.19 5.74 5.92
CA GLN A 68 -9.98 6.34 5.36
C GLN A 68 -8.99 5.30 4.85
N SER A 69 -8.82 4.19 5.57
CA SER A 69 -7.95 3.09 5.12
C SER A 69 -8.51 2.40 3.88
N LEU A 70 -9.84 2.23 3.80
CA LEU A 70 -10.53 1.70 2.61
C LEU A 70 -10.39 2.64 1.41
N GLU A 71 -10.54 3.94 1.62
CA GLU A 71 -10.38 4.93 0.55
C GLU A 71 -8.98 4.87 -0.05
N LEU A 72 -7.93 4.83 0.76
CA LEU A 72 -6.57 4.71 0.27
C LEU A 72 -6.31 3.39 -0.44
N LEU A 73 -6.83 2.28 0.08
CA LEU A 73 -6.68 0.98 -0.55
C LEU A 73 -7.34 0.94 -1.95
N ARG A 74 -8.57 1.46 -2.07
CA ARG A 74 -9.31 1.47 -3.35
C ARG A 74 -8.72 2.43 -4.39
N THR A 75 -7.89 3.38 -3.97
CA THR A 75 -7.19 4.35 -4.81
C THR A 75 -5.68 4.09 -4.91
N SER A 76 -5.24 2.84 -4.72
CA SER A 76 -3.82 2.46 -4.81
C SER A 76 -3.19 2.73 -6.18
N ASP A 77 -3.96 2.79 -7.25
CA ASP A 77 -3.53 3.22 -8.59
C ASP A 77 -2.98 4.65 -8.58
N GLN A 78 -3.55 5.55 -7.79
CA GLN A 78 -3.05 6.92 -7.61
C GLN A 78 -1.70 6.94 -6.85
N LEU A 79 -1.49 6.00 -5.90
CA LEU A 79 -0.18 5.82 -5.26
C LEU A 79 0.86 5.36 -6.27
N VAL A 80 0.50 4.40 -7.12
CA VAL A 80 1.35 3.88 -8.21
C VAL A 80 1.72 5.00 -9.21
N ALA A 81 0.80 5.93 -9.49
CA ALA A 81 1.01 7.07 -10.37
C ALA A 81 2.09 8.06 -9.87
N LEU A 82 2.56 7.96 -8.62
CA LEU A 82 3.74 8.69 -8.15
C LEU A 82 5.04 8.26 -8.84
N GLY A 83 5.05 7.10 -9.52
CA GLY A 83 6.20 6.58 -10.26
C GLY A 83 7.26 5.92 -9.36
N PHE A 84 6.90 5.52 -8.14
CA PHE A 84 7.70 4.70 -7.24
C PHE A 84 6.99 3.35 -7.01
N PRO A 85 7.72 2.25 -6.71
CA PRO A 85 7.09 1.00 -6.32
C PRO A 85 6.15 1.21 -5.13
N ALA A 86 4.85 0.92 -5.32
CA ALA A 86 3.86 0.97 -4.27
C ALA A 86 3.99 -0.25 -3.36
N PHE A 87 4.17 0.02 -2.06
CA PHE A 87 4.29 -0.96 -0.99
C PHE A 87 2.96 -1.06 -0.26
N LEU A 88 2.33 -2.23 -0.29
CA LEU A 88 1.05 -2.48 0.36
C LEU A 88 1.24 -3.24 1.65
N SER A 89 0.90 -2.61 2.77
CA SER A 89 0.91 -3.19 4.11
C SER A 89 -0.51 -3.26 4.67
N ALA A 90 -1.33 -4.20 4.15
CA ALA A 90 -2.71 -4.41 4.59
C ALA A 90 -2.90 -5.63 5.50
N SER A 91 -1.91 -6.53 5.58
CA SER A 91 -2.04 -7.81 6.25
C SER A 91 -2.38 -7.69 7.74
N ASN A 92 -3.48 -8.35 8.15
CA ASN A 92 -4.03 -8.40 9.50
C ASN A 92 -4.36 -7.01 10.11
N LYS A 93 -4.49 -5.98 9.28
CA LYS A 93 -4.84 -4.63 9.72
C LYS A 93 -6.25 -4.60 10.33
N ARG A 94 -6.44 -3.69 11.31
CA ARG A 94 -7.68 -3.60 12.08
C ARG A 94 -8.88 -3.29 11.18
N PHE A 95 -8.74 -2.36 10.26
CA PHE A 95 -9.83 -1.98 9.35
C PHE A 95 -10.38 -3.18 8.54
N LEU A 96 -9.55 -4.17 8.20
CA LEU A 96 -10.02 -5.40 7.55
C LEU A 96 -10.83 -6.29 8.51
N GLY A 97 -10.45 -6.34 9.80
CA GLY A 97 -11.22 -7.04 10.81
C GLY A 97 -12.57 -6.41 11.08
N ASP A 98 -12.60 -5.09 11.17
CA ASP A 98 -13.82 -4.32 11.39
C ASP A 98 -14.83 -4.56 10.25
N LEU A 99 -14.37 -4.67 8.99
CA LEU A 99 -15.19 -5.01 7.82
C LEU A 99 -15.84 -6.40 7.87
N VAL A 100 -15.11 -7.40 8.33
CA VAL A 100 -15.59 -8.79 8.30
C VAL A 100 -16.17 -9.23 9.64
N GLY A 101 -16.16 -8.35 10.66
CA GLY A 101 -16.70 -8.64 11.99
C GLY A 101 -15.90 -9.73 12.74
N GLY A 102 -14.59 -9.86 12.49
CA GLY A 102 -13.77 -10.95 12.98
C GLY A 102 -12.56 -10.53 13.82
N GLU A 103 -12.08 -11.46 14.64
CA GLU A 103 -10.84 -11.35 15.39
C GLU A 103 -9.61 -11.39 14.46
N VAL A 104 -8.39 -11.21 15.02
CA VAL A 104 -7.15 -11.20 14.22
C VAL A 104 -7.00 -12.46 13.36
N GLY A 105 -7.41 -13.64 13.86
CA GLY A 105 -7.38 -14.90 13.13
C GLY A 105 -8.29 -14.94 11.91
N ASP A 106 -9.39 -14.18 11.93
CA ASP A 106 -10.41 -14.18 10.86
C ASP A 106 -10.05 -13.23 9.70
N ARG A 107 -9.05 -12.36 9.88
CA ARG A 107 -8.63 -11.36 8.89
C ARG A 107 -7.89 -11.92 7.68
N HIS A 108 -7.66 -13.24 7.66
CA HIS A 108 -6.88 -13.90 6.59
C HIS A 108 -7.48 -13.66 5.19
N HIS A 109 -8.76 -13.98 5.01
CA HIS A 109 -9.43 -13.83 3.71
C HIS A 109 -9.54 -12.37 3.29
N ALA A 110 -9.85 -11.46 4.23
CA ALA A 110 -9.87 -10.02 3.95
C ALA A 110 -8.48 -9.50 3.56
N THR A 111 -7.41 -10.01 4.19
CA THR A 111 -6.03 -9.72 3.80
C THR A 111 -5.74 -10.14 2.36
N LEU A 112 -6.11 -11.37 1.97
CA LEU A 112 -5.88 -11.87 0.63
C LEU A 112 -6.69 -11.08 -0.43
N ALA A 113 -7.93 -10.68 -0.10
CA ALA A 113 -8.74 -9.81 -0.95
C ALA A 113 -8.12 -8.42 -1.12
N ALA A 114 -7.63 -7.80 -0.04
CA ALA A 114 -6.92 -6.53 -0.10
C ALA A 114 -5.63 -6.61 -0.95
N HIS A 115 -4.89 -7.72 -0.84
CA HIS A 115 -3.71 -7.96 -1.67
C HIS A 115 -4.08 -8.13 -3.15
N ALA A 116 -5.14 -8.89 -3.47
CA ALA A 116 -5.63 -9.05 -4.84
C ALA A 116 -6.00 -7.70 -5.46
N LEU A 117 -6.78 -6.89 -4.74
CA LEU A 117 -7.14 -5.53 -5.17
C LEU A 117 -5.90 -4.67 -5.40
N GLY A 118 -4.99 -4.61 -4.42
CA GLY A 118 -3.78 -3.80 -4.53
C GLY A 118 -2.90 -4.19 -5.72
N ILE A 119 -2.74 -5.50 -5.99
CA ILE A 119 -1.99 -5.98 -7.17
C ILE A 119 -2.68 -5.54 -8.47
N THR A 120 -4.00 -5.67 -8.54
CA THR A 120 -4.80 -5.25 -9.70
C THR A 120 -4.65 -3.74 -9.96
N LEU A 121 -4.56 -2.94 -8.88
CA LEU A 121 -4.32 -1.50 -8.94
C LEU A 121 -2.84 -1.11 -9.11
N GLY A 122 -1.93 -2.07 -9.27
CA GLY A 122 -0.54 -1.84 -9.62
C GLY A 122 0.47 -1.89 -8.46
N CYS A 123 0.07 -2.25 -7.24
CA CYS A 123 1.03 -2.49 -6.16
C CYS A 123 1.97 -3.65 -6.51
N ARG A 124 3.26 -3.50 -6.24
CA ARG A 124 4.29 -4.49 -6.59
C ARG A 124 5.01 -5.09 -5.39
N VAL A 125 4.86 -4.52 -4.21
CA VAL A 125 5.47 -5.03 -2.98
C VAL A 125 4.39 -5.22 -1.93
N LEU A 126 4.27 -6.44 -1.40
CA LEU A 126 3.31 -6.81 -0.36
C LEU A 126 4.04 -7.15 0.93
N ARG A 127 3.62 -6.54 2.04
CA ARG A 127 4.02 -6.97 3.38
C ARG A 127 2.93 -7.86 3.96
N SER A 128 3.26 -9.10 4.28
CA SER A 128 2.29 -10.09 4.72
C SER A 128 2.77 -10.91 5.92
N HIS A 129 1.82 -11.35 6.77
CA HIS A 129 2.04 -12.35 7.81
C HIS A 129 1.94 -13.76 7.21
N ASP A 130 0.98 -14.03 6.31
CA ASP A 130 0.94 -15.25 5.50
C ASP A 130 1.56 -15.00 4.12
N VAL A 131 2.88 -15.13 4.07
CA VAL A 131 3.65 -14.96 2.81
C VAL A 131 3.25 -15.99 1.76
N ARG A 132 2.95 -17.24 2.19
CA ARG A 132 2.59 -18.32 1.26
C ARG A 132 1.25 -18.07 0.58
N GLY A 133 0.21 -17.68 1.33
CA GLY A 133 -1.10 -17.33 0.79
C GLY A 133 -1.02 -16.11 -0.11
N SER A 134 -0.34 -15.06 0.34
CA SER A 134 -0.15 -13.82 -0.43
C SER A 134 0.60 -14.05 -1.74
N ARG A 135 1.62 -14.91 -1.76
CA ARG A 135 2.32 -15.28 -3.00
C ARG A 135 1.39 -16.01 -3.98
N ARG A 136 0.53 -16.91 -3.49
CA ARG A 136 -0.44 -17.61 -4.35
C ARG A 136 -1.42 -16.64 -5.00
N VAL A 137 -1.93 -15.67 -4.23
CA VAL A 137 -2.77 -14.59 -4.77
C VAL A 137 -2.00 -13.78 -5.82
N ALA A 138 -0.75 -13.39 -5.54
CA ALA A 138 0.04 -12.61 -6.47
C ALA A 138 0.27 -13.35 -7.80
N VAL A 139 0.57 -14.66 -7.77
CA VAL A 139 0.71 -15.49 -8.97
C VAL A 139 -0.60 -15.58 -9.75
N ALA A 140 -1.72 -15.85 -9.07
CA ALA A 140 -3.03 -15.99 -9.71
C ALA A 140 -3.49 -14.66 -10.37
N ILE A 141 -3.40 -13.55 -9.64
CA ILE A 141 -3.80 -12.23 -10.17
C ILE A 141 -2.84 -11.81 -11.29
N GLY A 142 -1.53 -12.06 -11.18
CA GLY A 142 -0.56 -11.80 -12.24
C GLY A 142 -0.94 -12.48 -13.55
N ALA A 143 -1.22 -13.79 -13.51
CA ALA A 143 -1.63 -14.55 -14.69
C ALA A 143 -2.95 -14.03 -15.31
N LEU A 144 -3.92 -13.63 -14.47
CA LEU A 144 -5.20 -13.05 -14.96
C LEU A 144 -4.96 -11.69 -15.64
N LEU A 145 -4.09 -10.85 -15.12
CA LEU A 145 -3.76 -9.55 -15.72
C LEU A 145 -3.00 -9.72 -17.05
N GLU A 146 -2.08 -10.67 -17.13
CA GLU A 146 -1.36 -11.00 -18.37
C GLU A 146 -2.33 -11.49 -19.46
N ALA A 147 -3.21 -12.45 -19.13
CA ALA A 147 -4.21 -12.97 -20.07
C ALA A 147 -5.18 -11.88 -20.57
N ARG A 148 -5.53 -10.92 -19.72
CA ARG A 148 -6.34 -9.76 -20.10
C ARG A 148 -5.59 -8.86 -21.09
N ALA A 149 -4.34 -8.52 -20.80
CA ALA A 149 -3.51 -7.67 -21.67
C ALA A 149 -3.32 -8.30 -23.05
N ASP A 150 -3.08 -9.63 -23.10
CA ASP A 150 -2.97 -10.37 -24.38
C ASP A 150 -4.27 -10.34 -25.18
N ALA A 151 -5.44 -10.45 -24.54
CA ALA A 151 -6.73 -10.36 -25.19
C ALA A 151 -7.00 -8.94 -25.75
N GLU A 152 -6.65 -7.90 -25.01
CA GLU A 152 -6.78 -6.50 -25.44
C GLU A 152 -5.82 -6.16 -26.60
N ALA A 153 -4.62 -6.77 -26.65
CA ALA A 153 -3.65 -6.58 -27.72
C ALA A 153 -4.04 -7.28 -29.04
N ASN A 154 -4.93 -8.28 -28.98
CA ASN A 154 -5.38 -9.09 -30.12
C ASN A 154 -6.79 -8.69 -30.62
N ALA A 155 -7.41 -7.66 -30.04
CA ALA A 155 -8.73 -7.15 -30.41
C ALA A 155 -8.65 -5.90 -31.30
#